data_20c517558cf7de2bd7d03f432dd623ac
#
_entry.id   20c517558cf7de2bd7d03f432dd623ac
#
_cell.length_a   1.000
_cell.length_b   1.000
_cell.length_c   1.000
_cell.angle_alpha   90.00
_cell.angle_beta   90.00
_cell.angle_gamma   90.00
#
_symmetry.space_group_name_H-M   'P 1'
#
loop_
_entity.id
_entity.type
_entity.pdbx_description
1 polymer ?
#
loop_
_entity_poly.entity_id
_entity_poly.type
_entity_poly.pdbx_seq_one_letter_code
_entity_poly.pdbx_strand_id
1 'polypeptide(L)'
;MCADFLNLGTELRTLEECGIEYLHIDIMDGVFVQNYTLGTDFVRKLHENCSIPLDLHLMITEPHLKLDWFDLRPGDYVGFHVEAEPHVQRTLAAIRDRGAKPMLVLNPATPLSVLDEVLPDLDGVLLMTVNPGFAGQKLIPSTLDKIARLRRMLD
;
A
#
# COMPACT_ATOMS: atom_id res chain seq x y z
N MET A 1 8.44 3.75 7.07
CA MET A 1 9.56 3.18 7.89
C MET A 1 10.78 4.08 8.06
N CYS A 2 10.98 5.13 7.25
CA CYS A 2 12.19 5.96 7.29
C CYS A 2 12.05 7.28 8.07
N ALA A 3 10.88 7.57 8.62
CA ALA A 3 10.61 8.78 9.41
C ALA A 3 11.24 8.70 10.81
N ASP A 4 11.57 9.85 11.39
CA ASP A 4 11.94 9.95 12.82
C ASP A 4 10.68 9.88 13.68
N PHE A 5 10.36 8.70 14.19
CA PHE A 5 9.18 8.47 15.03
C PHE A 5 9.18 9.27 16.34
N LEU A 6 10.35 9.71 16.82
CA LEU A 6 10.44 10.53 18.04
C LEU A 6 10.05 12.00 17.77
N ASN A 7 10.12 12.44 16.51
CA ASN A 7 9.80 13.81 16.08
C ASN A 7 8.75 13.85 14.97
N LEU A 8 7.91 12.81 14.86
CA LEU A 8 6.99 12.60 13.74
C LEU A 8 6.10 13.82 13.45
N GLY A 9 5.56 14.48 14.49
CA GLY A 9 4.70 15.65 14.30
C GLY A 9 5.41 16.83 13.60
N THR A 10 6.73 16.95 13.75
CA THR A 10 7.52 17.96 13.05
C THR A 10 7.75 17.55 11.61
N GLU A 11 8.06 16.27 11.37
CA GLU A 11 8.21 15.74 10.00
C GLU A 11 6.93 15.87 9.20
N LEU A 12 5.78 15.55 9.78
CA LEU A 12 4.46 15.68 9.11
C LEU A 12 4.21 17.13 8.67
N ARG A 13 4.44 18.11 9.54
CA ARG A 13 4.30 19.53 9.16
C ARG A 13 5.22 19.91 8.01
N THR A 14 6.48 19.47 8.04
CA THR A 14 7.44 19.73 6.95
C THR A 14 6.94 19.12 5.63
N LEU A 15 6.41 17.90 5.66
CA LEU A 15 5.87 17.23 4.48
C LEU A 15 4.64 17.95 3.93
N GLU A 16 3.73 18.44 4.80
CA GLU A 16 2.59 19.26 4.40
C GLU A 16 3.06 20.58 3.74
N GLU A 17 4.03 21.27 4.34
CA GLU A 17 4.60 22.50 3.79
C GLU A 17 5.29 22.28 2.43
N CYS A 18 5.87 21.10 2.22
CA CYS A 18 6.47 20.69 0.94
C CYS A 18 5.42 20.30 -0.11
N GLY A 19 4.15 20.14 0.26
CA GLY A 19 3.06 19.83 -0.67
C GLY A 19 3.15 18.43 -1.26
N ILE A 20 3.58 17.43 -0.48
CA ILE A 20 3.56 16.04 -0.96
C ILE A 20 2.13 15.53 -1.12
N GLU A 21 1.90 14.62 -2.10
CA GLU A 21 0.55 14.16 -2.44
C GLU A 21 0.04 13.08 -1.50
N TYR A 22 0.90 12.17 -1.01
CA TYR A 22 0.52 11.03 -0.18
C TYR A 22 1.57 10.71 0.88
N LEU A 23 1.10 10.21 2.04
CA LEU A 23 1.96 9.57 3.05
C LEU A 23 1.91 8.05 2.86
N HIS A 24 3.03 7.45 2.47
CA HIS A 24 3.15 6.00 2.36
C HIS A 24 3.36 5.34 3.71
N ILE A 25 2.45 4.42 4.07
CA ILE A 25 2.41 3.76 5.38
C ILE A 25 2.49 2.25 5.21
N ASP A 26 3.63 1.68 5.59
CA ASP A 26 3.85 0.23 5.59
C ASP A 26 3.21 -0.42 6.83
N ILE A 27 2.22 -1.27 6.65
CA ILE A 27 1.56 -2.06 7.71
C ILE A 27 1.98 -3.52 7.59
N MET A 28 2.54 -4.08 8.64
CA MET A 28 3.09 -5.44 8.66
C MET A 28 2.56 -6.22 9.85
N ASP A 29 2.15 -7.48 9.66
CA ASP A 29 1.53 -8.33 10.68
C ASP A 29 2.46 -9.42 11.27
N GLY A 30 3.70 -9.48 10.82
CA GLY A 30 4.66 -10.51 11.25
C GLY A 30 4.40 -11.92 10.70
N VAL A 31 3.38 -12.07 9.84
CA VAL A 31 2.98 -13.35 9.22
C VAL A 31 3.24 -13.31 7.71
N PHE A 32 2.69 -12.33 7.00
CA PHE A 32 2.97 -12.13 5.57
C PHE A 32 4.44 -11.77 5.33
N VAL A 33 5.01 -10.94 6.20
CA VAL A 33 6.43 -10.59 6.26
C VAL A 33 6.96 -10.77 7.67
N GLN A 34 8.26 -11.10 7.82
CA GLN A 34 8.89 -11.36 9.12
C GLN A 34 9.30 -10.06 9.84
N ASN A 35 8.37 -9.11 9.91
CA ASN A 35 8.55 -7.84 10.59
C ASN A 35 7.20 -7.30 11.06
N TYR A 36 7.22 -6.44 12.07
CA TYR A 36 6.05 -5.71 12.56
C TYR A 36 6.25 -4.22 12.34
N THR A 37 5.22 -3.55 11.86
CA THR A 37 5.20 -2.09 11.80
C THR A 37 3.84 -1.57 12.27
N LEU A 38 3.68 -0.30 12.16
CA LEU A 38 2.56 0.56 12.49
C LEU A 38 1.18 -0.14 12.46
N GLY A 39 0.39 0.08 13.49
CA GLY A 39 -0.95 -0.50 13.60
C GLY A 39 -2.06 0.49 13.24
N THR A 40 -3.30 0.02 13.44
CA THR A 40 -4.53 0.76 13.09
C THR A 40 -4.67 2.08 13.84
N ASP A 41 -4.24 2.13 15.11
CA ASP A 41 -4.25 3.36 15.91
C ASP A 41 -3.32 4.44 15.34
N PHE A 42 -2.20 4.03 14.74
CA PHE A 42 -1.29 4.95 14.08
C PHE A 42 -1.95 5.60 12.85
N VAL A 43 -2.65 4.81 12.02
CA VAL A 43 -3.40 5.33 10.85
C VAL A 43 -4.42 6.36 11.30
N ARG A 44 -5.21 6.05 12.33
CA ARG A 44 -6.18 6.99 12.91
C ARG A 44 -5.52 8.27 13.41
N LYS A 45 -4.36 8.17 14.09
CA LYS A 45 -3.62 9.32 14.57
C LYS A 45 -3.04 10.20 13.47
N LEU A 46 -2.62 9.61 12.36
CA LEU A 46 -2.22 10.39 11.18
C LEU A 46 -3.40 11.20 10.65
N HIS A 47 -4.55 10.59 10.44
CA HIS A 47 -5.77 11.28 9.98
C HIS A 47 -6.27 12.38 10.92
N GLU A 48 -6.03 12.25 12.24
CA GLU A 48 -6.38 13.29 13.21
C GLU A 48 -5.43 14.49 13.18
N ASN A 49 -4.20 14.32 12.71
CA ASN A 49 -3.12 15.30 12.85
C ASN A 49 -2.47 15.75 11.53
N CYS A 50 -2.90 15.20 10.39
CA CYS A 50 -2.35 15.51 9.08
C CYS A 50 -3.47 15.56 8.03
N SER A 51 -3.35 16.49 7.07
CA SER A 51 -4.31 16.65 5.98
C SER A 51 -3.94 15.87 4.71
N ILE A 52 -2.71 15.33 4.65
CA ILE A 52 -2.23 14.56 3.50
C ILE A 52 -2.93 13.21 3.47
N PRO A 53 -3.55 12.80 2.34
CA PRO A 53 -4.15 11.47 2.22
C PRO A 53 -3.09 10.37 2.35
N LEU A 54 -3.52 9.21 2.83
CA LEU A 54 -2.62 8.09 3.09
C LEU A 54 -2.56 7.14 1.88
N ASP A 55 -1.39 6.55 1.69
CA ASP A 55 -1.15 5.40 0.82
C ASP A 55 -0.79 4.22 1.73
N LEU A 56 -1.79 3.42 2.10
CA LEU A 56 -1.64 2.28 3.00
C LEU A 56 -1.17 1.05 2.22
N HIS A 57 0.02 0.58 2.53
CA HIS A 57 0.58 -0.65 1.98
C HIS A 57 0.42 -1.78 2.99
N LEU A 58 -0.55 -2.66 2.76
CA LEU A 58 -0.91 -3.75 3.65
C LEU A 58 -0.09 -5.01 3.34
N MET A 59 1.01 -5.20 4.04
CA MET A 59 1.81 -6.42 4.06
C MET A 59 1.30 -7.36 5.16
N ILE A 60 0.03 -7.76 5.03
CA ILE A 60 -0.70 -8.56 6.01
C ILE A 60 -1.42 -9.74 5.34
N THR A 61 -1.63 -10.80 6.08
CA THR A 61 -2.44 -11.94 5.64
C THR A 61 -3.93 -11.61 5.72
N GLU A 62 -4.74 -12.21 4.85
CA GLU A 62 -6.21 -12.09 4.85
C GLU A 62 -6.69 -10.64 5.02
N PRO A 63 -6.26 -9.70 4.13
CA PRO A 63 -6.59 -8.29 4.26
C PRO A 63 -8.10 -8.03 4.31
N HIS A 64 -8.92 -8.83 3.62
CA HIS A 64 -10.38 -8.70 3.62
C HIS A 64 -11.01 -8.79 5.01
N LEU A 65 -10.43 -9.54 5.96
CA LEU A 65 -10.92 -9.65 7.34
C LEU A 65 -10.52 -8.47 8.23
N LYS A 66 -9.59 -7.62 7.75
CA LYS A 66 -8.95 -6.59 8.56
C LYS A 66 -9.26 -5.17 8.07
N LEU A 67 -9.96 -4.98 6.95
CA LEU A 67 -10.27 -3.65 6.42
C LEU A 67 -11.03 -2.77 7.43
N ASP A 68 -11.96 -3.34 8.17
CA ASP A 68 -12.76 -2.62 9.18
C ASP A 68 -11.96 -2.20 10.42
N TRP A 69 -10.73 -2.64 10.54
CA TRP A 69 -9.85 -2.22 11.64
C TRP A 69 -9.20 -0.87 11.38
N PHE A 70 -9.17 -0.43 10.11
CA PHE A 70 -8.54 0.81 9.68
C PHE A 70 -9.57 1.91 9.48
N ASP A 71 -9.22 3.14 9.91
CA ASP A 71 -9.98 4.36 9.59
C ASP A 71 -9.66 4.78 8.15
N LEU A 72 -10.31 4.12 7.17
CA LEU A 72 -10.14 4.43 5.76
C LEU A 72 -10.97 5.64 5.37
N ARG A 73 -10.39 6.58 4.62
CA ARG A 73 -11.03 7.84 4.24
C ARG A 73 -11.04 8.07 2.73
N PRO A 74 -11.99 8.86 2.23
CA PRO A 74 -11.97 9.30 0.84
C PRO A 74 -10.64 10.01 0.50
N GLY A 75 -10.02 9.55 -0.59
CA GLY A 75 -8.72 10.04 -1.02
C GLY A 75 -7.55 9.11 -0.69
N ASP A 76 -7.66 8.27 0.34
CA ASP A 76 -6.64 7.28 0.66
C ASP A 76 -6.51 6.22 -0.44
N TYR A 77 -5.28 5.77 -0.69
CA TYR A 77 -5.03 4.50 -1.37
C TYR A 77 -4.91 3.37 -0.35
N VAL A 78 -5.44 2.20 -0.70
CA VAL A 78 -5.28 0.98 0.10
C VAL A 78 -4.78 -0.12 -0.80
N GLY A 79 -3.49 -0.43 -0.66
CA GLY A 79 -2.79 -1.48 -1.39
C GLY A 79 -2.65 -2.74 -0.56
N PHE A 80 -3.03 -3.88 -1.12
CA PHE A 80 -2.79 -5.20 -0.52
C PHE A 80 -2.13 -6.13 -1.53
N HIS A 81 -1.35 -7.08 -1.03
CA HIS A 81 -0.66 -8.05 -1.87
C HIS A 81 -1.61 -9.08 -2.46
N VAL A 82 -1.54 -9.29 -3.78
CA VAL A 82 -2.31 -10.33 -4.46
C VAL A 82 -2.03 -11.72 -3.86
N GLU A 83 -0.82 -11.93 -3.38
CA GLU A 83 -0.38 -13.19 -2.76
C GLU A 83 -1.02 -13.45 -1.38
N ALA A 84 -1.61 -12.44 -0.77
CA ALA A 84 -2.24 -12.52 0.56
C ALA A 84 -3.77 -12.66 0.50
N GLU A 85 -4.37 -12.62 -0.72
CA GLU A 85 -5.83 -12.51 -0.87
C GLU A 85 -6.36 -13.42 -1.98
N PRO A 86 -7.09 -14.50 -1.64
CA PRO A 86 -7.68 -15.39 -2.64
C PRO A 86 -8.90 -14.78 -3.37
N HIS A 87 -9.57 -13.78 -2.76
CA HIS A 87 -10.77 -13.14 -3.31
C HIS A 87 -10.52 -11.68 -3.67
N VAL A 88 -9.51 -11.45 -4.52
CA VAL A 88 -8.99 -10.12 -4.89
C VAL A 88 -10.11 -9.15 -5.26
N GLN A 89 -10.98 -9.49 -6.22
CA GLN A 89 -12.04 -8.61 -6.70
C GLN A 89 -12.99 -8.17 -5.56
N ARG A 90 -13.37 -9.09 -4.66
CA ARG A 90 -14.22 -8.76 -3.51
C ARG A 90 -13.54 -7.76 -2.59
N THR A 91 -12.25 -7.90 -2.34
CA THR A 91 -11.48 -7.02 -1.46
C THR A 91 -11.31 -5.64 -2.08
N LEU A 92 -11.07 -5.55 -3.40
CA LEU A 92 -11.04 -4.28 -4.13
C LEU A 92 -12.39 -3.55 -4.03
N ALA A 93 -13.50 -4.24 -4.26
CA ALA A 93 -14.85 -3.67 -4.10
C ALA A 93 -15.08 -3.19 -2.66
N ALA A 94 -14.71 -3.98 -1.66
CA ALA A 94 -14.87 -3.61 -0.27
C ALA A 94 -14.05 -2.37 0.16
N ILE A 95 -12.88 -2.14 -0.44
CA ILE A 95 -12.09 -0.91 -0.25
C ILE A 95 -12.83 0.27 -0.88
N ARG A 96 -13.33 0.12 -2.11
CA ARG A 96 -14.06 1.16 -2.83
C ARG A 96 -15.37 1.55 -2.11
N ASP A 97 -16.10 0.58 -1.56
CA ASP A 97 -17.32 0.82 -0.78
C ASP A 97 -17.06 1.65 0.48
N ARG A 98 -15.84 1.65 1.00
CA ARG A 98 -15.39 2.49 2.12
C ARG A 98 -14.92 3.89 1.68
N GLY A 99 -15.00 4.19 0.37
CA GLY A 99 -14.60 5.47 -0.21
C GLY A 99 -13.11 5.61 -0.51
N ALA A 100 -12.30 4.61 -0.20
CA ALA A 100 -10.87 4.60 -0.50
C ALA A 100 -10.58 4.09 -1.92
N LYS A 101 -9.40 4.34 -2.43
CA LYS A 101 -8.92 3.93 -3.76
C LYS A 101 -8.23 2.57 -3.68
N PRO A 102 -8.79 1.50 -4.29
CA PRO A 102 -8.17 0.18 -4.25
C PRO A 102 -6.90 0.11 -5.10
N MET A 103 -5.86 -0.48 -4.53
CA MET A 103 -4.58 -0.72 -5.19
C MET A 103 -4.15 -2.17 -5.00
N LEU A 104 -3.64 -2.81 -6.06
CA LEU A 104 -3.08 -4.16 -5.96
C LEU A 104 -1.56 -4.11 -5.94
N VAL A 105 -0.96 -4.83 -4.99
CA VAL A 105 0.48 -4.91 -4.80
C VAL A 105 1.00 -6.25 -5.30
N LEU A 106 2.08 -6.24 -6.08
CA LEU A 106 2.70 -7.44 -6.65
C LEU A 106 4.14 -7.57 -6.18
N ASN A 107 4.49 -8.72 -5.63
CA ASN A 107 5.88 -9.08 -5.32
C ASN A 107 6.75 -9.12 -6.58
N PRO A 108 8.08 -9.04 -6.45
CA PRO A 108 8.98 -9.05 -7.61
C PRO A 108 8.78 -10.25 -8.54
N ALA A 109 8.50 -11.44 -7.99
CA ALA A 109 8.34 -12.68 -8.76
C ALA A 109 6.91 -12.88 -9.33
N THR A 110 5.91 -12.15 -8.87
CA THR A 110 4.51 -12.34 -9.28
C THR A 110 4.28 -11.81 -10.70
N PRO A 111 3.73 -12.60 -11.62
CA PRO A 111 3.55 -12.17 -13.01
C PRO A 111 2.46 -11.11 -13.15
N LEU A 112 2.54 -10.27 -14.20
CA LEU A 112 1.54 -9.22 -14.47
C LEU A 112 0.17 -9.80 -14.86
N SER A 113 0.11 -11.04 -15.34
CA SER A 113 -1.16 -11.68 -15.73
C SER A 113 -2.18 -11.82 -14.59
N VAL A 114 -1.77 -11.67 -13.33
CA VAL A 114 -2.71 -11.61 -12.20
C VAL A 114 -3.60 -10.38 -12.23
N LEU A 115 -3.26 -9.38 -13.07
CA LEU A 115 -4.02 -8.14 -13.25
C LEU A 115 -5.11 -8.26 -14.32
N ASP A 116 -5.01 -9.22 -15.24
CA ASP A 116 -5.81 -9.27 -16.48
C ASP A 116 -7.31 -9.14 -16.23
N GLU A 117 -7.84 -9.78 -15.18
CA GLU A 117 -9.28 -9.80 -14.87
C GLU A 117 -9.70 -8.72 -13.84
N VAL A 118 -8.75 -8.05 -13.17
CA VAL A 118 -9.08 -7.10 -12.09
C VAL A 118 -8.64 -5.67 -12.39
N LEU A 119 -7.97 -5.45 -13.50
CA LEU A 119 -7.45 -4.14 -13.88
C LEU A 119 -8.52 -3.02 -13.89
N PRO A 120 -9.77 -3.26 -14.37
CA PRO A 120 -10.82 -2.24 -14.34
C PRO A 120 -11.27 -1.84 -12.92
N ASP A 121 -11.01 -2.68 -11.92
CA ASP A 121 -11.41 -2.46 -10.53
C ASP A 121 -10.33 -1.69 -9.72
N LEU A 122 -9.18 -1.36 -10.34
CA LEU A 122 -8.03 -0.75 -9.68
C LEU A 122 -7.93 0.75 -9.93
N ASP A 123 -7.54 1.50 -8.90
CA ASP A 123 -7.09 2.90 -9.00
C ASP A 123 -5.55 2.98 -9.04
N GLY A 124 -4.86 1.90 -8.74
CA GLY A 124 -3.40 1.84 -8.79
C GLY A 124 -2.83 0.43 -8.74
N VAL A 125 -1.59 0.29 -9.16
CA VAL A 125 -0.79 -0.95 -9.03
C VAL A 125 0.57 -0.59 -8.45
N LEU A 126 0.94 -1.25 -7.35
CA LEU A 126 2.27 -1.13 -6.75
C LEU A 126 3.13 -2.34 -7.13
N LEU A 127 4.16 -2.12 -7.93
CA LEU A 127 5.15 -3.16 -8.22
C LEU A 127 6.31 -3.09 -7.23
N MET A 128 6.47 -4.15 -6.44
CA MET A 128 7.63 -4.25 -5.56
C MET A 128 8.90 -4.45 -6.38
N THR A 129 9.90 -3.61 -6.12
CA THR A 129 11.24 -3.71 -6.72
C THR A 129 12.26 -4.36 -5.80
N VAL A 130 11.82 -4.66 -4.57
CA VAL A 130 12.51 -5.44 -3.53
C VAL A 130 11.49 -6.42 -2.92
N ASN A 131 11.95 -7.42 -2.17
CA ASN A 131 11.02 -8.24 -1.41
C ASN A 131 10.42 -7.42 -0.25
N PRO A 132 9.11 -7.55 0.05
CA PRO A 132 8.47 -6.78 1.12
C PRO A 132 9.04 -7.12 2.51
N GLY A 133 8.93 -6.18 3.46
CA GLY A 133 9.20 -6.41 4.88
C GLY A 133 10.36 -5.62 5.47
N PHE A 134 11.35 -5.17 4.70
CA PHE A 134 12.51 -4.46 5.22
C PHE A 134 12.92 -3.29 4.32
N ALA A 135 13.34 -2.19 4.95
CA ALA A 135 13.94 -1.05 4.24
C ALA A 135 15.42 -1.28 3.89
N GLY A 136 15.97 -0.46 3.00
CA GLY A 136 17.40 -0.45 2.66
C GLY A 136 17.87 -1.60 1.78
N GLN A 137 16.97 -2.34 1.16
CA GLN A 137 17.30 -3.42 0.22
C GLN A 137 17.78 -2.87 -1.13
N LYS A 138 18.58 -3.67 -1.83
CA LYS A 138 19.01 -3.35 -3.20
C LYS A 138 17.91 -3.69 -4.19
N LEU A 139 17.70 -2.79 -5.17
CA LEU A 139 16.81 -2.99 -6.30
C LEU A 139 17.08 -4.35 -6.99
N ILE A 140 16.01 -5.07 -7.30
CA ILE A 140 16.05 -6.29 -8.12
C ILE A 140 15.99 -5.87 -9.61
N PRO A 141 17.06 -5.99 -10.40
CA PRO A 141 17.13 -5.40 -11.75
C PRO A 141 16.04 -5.87 -12.72
N SER A 142 15.60 -7.13 -12.61
CA SER A 142 14.54 -7.69 -13.47
C SER A 142 13.18 -7.00 -13.29
N THR A 143 12.96 -6.30 -12.20
CA THR A 143 11.71 -5.56 -11.97
C THR A 143 11.58 -4.33 -12.85
N LEU A 144 12.67 -3.77 -13.36
CA LEU A 144 12.64 -2.62 -14.28
C LEU A 144 11.93 -2.97 -15.60
N ASP A 145 12.20 -4.15 -16.16
CA ASP A 145 11.47 -4.64 -17.34
C ASP A 145 9.98 -4.89 -17.01
N LYS A 146 9.71 -5.42 -15.82
CA LYS A 146 8.32 -5.63 -15.35
C LYS A 146 7.55 -4.32 -15.27
N ILE A 147 8.17 -3.23 -14.76
CA ILE A 147 7.55 -1.89 -14.72
C ILE A 147 7.24 -1.41 -16.15
N ALA A 148 8.19 -1.54 -17.06
CA ALA A 148 7.99 -1.14 -18.46
C ALA A 148 6.87 -1.94 -19.16
N ARG A 149 6.74 -3.24 -18.85
CA ARG A 149 5.63 -4.08 -19.35
C ARG A 149 4.29 -3.66 -18.78
N LEU A 150 4.22 -3.39 -17.46
CA LEU A 150 2.99 -2.89 -16.83
C LEU A 150 2.57 -1.56 -17.46
N ARG A 151 3.50 -0.63 -17.66
CA ARG A 151 3.16 0.66 -18.29
C ARG A 151 2.48 0.48 -19.64
N ARG A 152 3.01 -0.41 -20.50
CA ARG A 152 2.40 -0.74 -21.80
C ARG A 152 1.05 -1.46 -21.70
N MET A 153 0.77 -2.12 -20.59
CA MET A 153 -0.52 -2.78 -20.34
C MET A 153 -1.61 -1.77 -19.93
N LEU A 154 -1.18 -0.61 -19.36
CA LEU A 154 -2.07 0.46 -18.88
C LEU A 154 -2.35 1.53 -19.96
N ASP A 155 -1.53 1.61 -21.01
CA ASP A 155 -1.69 2.53 -22.16
C ASP A 155 -2.67 1.97 -23.17
#